data_9f8e73c1315060cb5a69d4ba2605544b
#
_entry.id   9f8e73c1315060cb5a69d4ba2605544b
#
_cell.length_a   1.000
_cell.length_b   1.000
_cell.length_c   1.000
_cell.angle_alpha   90.00
_cell.angle_beta   90.00
_cell.angle_gamma   90.00
#
_symmetry.space_group_name_H-M   'P 1'
#
loop_
_entity.id
_entity.type
_entity.pdbx_description
1 polymer ?
#
loop_
_entity_poly.entity_id
_entity_poly.type
_entity_poly.pdbx_seq_one_letter_code
_entity_poly.pdbx_strand_id
1 'polypeptide(L)'
;VGTKRKSTPGPYLLHLEVLRDRIADAERYPFNLPAVRALSVLPFHPQVTFLVGENGAGKSTLLEAIAVASGLNAEGGSVNFTFATRASHSPLGECIRLAKAIARPRDSYFLRAETFYNVATEIERLDQGPEGEGGLPIIDAYGGRSLHEQSHGESFFALFKNRFRDHGLYLLDEPEAALSPTRQVEFLVLMHDSIRRGCQFVIATHSPIVMAYPDARIHLLDRQGIRDVAYTDTEHYQVTRRFLSNPKRALETLLGAEPDADTNVGAGS
;
A
#
# COMPACT_ATOMS: atom_id res chain seq x y z
N VAL A 1 10.58 -5.06 41.92
CA VAL A 1 9.63 -4.46 40.99
C VAL A 1 9.94 -5.06 39.62
N GLY A 2 9.19 -6.13 39.25
CA GLY A 2 9.39 -6.84 37.99
C GLY A 2 8.86 -6.00 36.82
N THR A 3 9.74 -5.55 35.96
CA THR A 3 9.38 -4.98 34.65
C THR A 3 8.67 -6.05 33.84
N LYS A 4 7.35 -5.98 33.73
CA LYS A 4 6.60 -6.74 32.74
C LYS A 4 7.21 -6.40 31.37
N ARG A 5 7.94 -7.35 30.75
CA ARG A 5 8.26 -7.32 29.34
C ARG A 5 6.93 -7.18 28.60
N LYS A 6 6.65 -6.00 28.01
CA LYS A 6 5.57 -5.87 27.04
C LYS A 6 5.94 -6.82 25.90
N SER A 7 5.21 -7.93 25.81
CA SER A 7 5.30 -8.80 24.64
C SER A 7 4.91 -7.93 23.45
N THR A 8 5.85 -7.62 22.59
CA THR A 8 5.54 -7.07 21.27
C THR A 8 4.69 -8.14 20.58
N PRO A 9 3.43 -7.88 20.20
CA PRO A 9 2.68 -8.85 19.44
C PRO A 9 3.49 -9.16 18.18
N GLY A 10 3.67 -10.42 17.89
CA GLY A 10 4.36 -10.89 16.69
C GLY A 10 3.61 -10.48 15.43
N PRO A 11 4.21 -10.74 14.25
CA PRO A 11 3.54 -10.51 12.97
C PRO A 11 2.21 -11.26 12.92
N TYR A 12 1.23 -10.70 12.20
CA TYR A 12 -0.07 -11.36 11.97
C TYR A 12 -0.03 -12.25 10.72
N LEU A 13 0.64 -11.76 9.67
CA LEU A 13 0.93 -12.50 8.44
C LEU A 13 2.41 -12.88 8.42
N LEU A 14 2.70 -14.16 8.16
CA LEU A 14 4.05 -14.71 8.07
C LEU A 14 4.50 -14.83 6.61
N HIS A 15 3.68 -15.46 5.79
CA HIS A 15 3.90 -15.60 4.36
C HIS A 15 2.60 -15.94 3.63
N LEU A 16 2.63 -15.75 2.32
CA LEU A 16 1.62 -16.18 1.38
C LEU A 16 2.17 -17.35 0.57
N GLU A 17 1.34 -18.34 0.27
CA GLU A 17 1.62 -19.45 -0.66
C GLU A 17 0.57 -19.47 -1.77
N VAL A 18 1.00 -19.72 -3.00
CA VAL A 18 0.10 -19.94 -4.13
C VAL A 18 -0.24 -21.43 -4.25
N LEU A 19 -1.54 -21.74 -4.21
CA LEU A 19 -2.08 -23.09 -4.33
C LEU A 19 -2.29 -23.40 -5.81
N ARG A 20 -1.28 -23.92 -6.46
CA ARG A 20 -1.26 -24.20 -7.92
C ARG A 20 -2.34 -25.17 -8.36
N ASP A 21 -2.69 -26.12 -7.51
CA ASP A 21 -3.74 -27.12 -7.72
C ASP A 21 -5.15 -26.51 -7.81
N ARG A 22 -5.35 -25.27 -7.35
CA ARG A 22 -6.61 -24.53 -7.44
C ARG A 22 -6.74 -23.64 -8.67
N ILE A 23 -5.66 -23.49 -9.44
CA ILE A 23 -5.65 -22.65 -10.64
C ILE A 23 -6.20 -23.45 -11.81
N ALA A 24 -7.42 -23.13 -12.23
CA ALA A 24 -8.08 -23.82 -13.35
C ALA A 24 -7.45 -23.49 -14.72
N ASP A 25 -7.00 -22.24 -14.89
CA ASP A 25 -6.39 -21.74 -16.13
C ASP A 25 -5.26 -20.76 -15.80
N ALA A 26 -4.02 -21.21 -16.00
CA ALA A 26 -2.82 -20.42 -15.73
C ALA A 26 -2.56 -19.31 -16.78
N GLU A 27 -3.22 -19.36 -17.93
CA GLU A 27 -3.08 -18.34 -18.98
C GLU A 27 -4.08 -17.19 -18.80
N ARG A 28 -5.09 -17.39 -17.94
CA ARG A 28 -6.08 -16.36 -17.65
C ARG A 28 -5.56 -15.37 -16.59
N TYR A 29 -5.91 -14.09 -16.73
CA TYR A 29 -5.68 -13.08 -15.70
C TYR A 29 -6.40 -13.46 -14.39
N PRO A 30 -5.74 -13.32 -13.23
CA PRO A 30 -4.41 -12.74 -13.00
C PRO A 30 -3.25 -13.76 -12.97
N PHE A 31 -3.52 -15.04 -13.24
CA PHE A 31 -2.51 -16.11 -13.13
C PHE A 31 -1.42 -16.03 -14.20
N ASN A 32 -1.70 -15.35 -15.31
CA ASN A 32 -0.73 -15.09 -16.38
C ASN A 32 0.25 -13.95 -16.08
N LEU A 33 0.03 -13.18 -15.01
CA LEU A 33 0.99 -12.14 -14.58
C LEU A 33 2.33 -12.77 -14.20
N PRO A 34 3.48 -12.26 -14.69
CA PRO A 34 4.80 -12.82 -14.39
C PRO A 34 5.06 -12.97 -12.89
N ALA A 35 4.67 -11.97 -12.10
CA ALA A 35 4.80 -11.99 -10.64
C ALA A 35 4.01 -13.15 -10.01
N VAL A 36 2.79 -13.43 -10.49
CA VAL A 36 1.95 -14.52 -9.97
C VAL A 36 2.45 -15.90 -10.47
N ARG A 37 2.89 -15.99 -11.74
CA ARG A 37 3.44 -17.22 -12.30
C ARG A 37 4.70 -17.68 -11.58
N ALA A 38 5.59 -16.75 -11.22
CA ALA A 38 6.85 -17.07 -10.55
C ALA A 38 6.67 -17.28 -9.03
N LEU A 39 5.54 -16.82 -8.46
CA LEU A 39 5.32 -16.84 -7.03
C LEU A 39 4.96 -18.23 -6.52
N SER A 40 5.76 -18.77 -5.61
CA SER A 40 5.41 -19.94 -4.80
C SER A 40 5.13 -19.53 -3.36
N VAL A 41 6.06 -18.84 -2.73
CA VAL A 41 5.97 -18.33 -1.35
C VAL A 41 6.43 -16.89 -1.32
N LEU A 42 5.65 -16.01 -0.67
CA LEU A 42 5.98 -14.60 -0.43
C LEU A 42 6.05 -14.36 1.07
N PRO A 43 7.24 -14.21 1.66
CA PRO A 43 7.38 -13.93 3.09
C PRO A 43 7.05 -12.47 3.41
N PHE A 44 6.38 -12.23 4.54
CA PHE A 44 6.11 -10.89 5.05
C PHE A 44 7.10 -10.52 6.14
N HIS A 45 7.47 -9.23 6.17
CA HIS A 45 8.23 -8.69 7.29
C HIS A 45 7.31 -8.49 8.51
N PRO A 46 7.78 -8.69 9.74
CA PRO A 46 6.97 -8.52 10.94
C PRO A 46 6.31 -7.16 11.09
N GLN A 47 6.86 -6.12 10.49
CA GLN A 47 6.39 -4.74 10.60
C GLN A 47 5.89 -4.20 9.27
N VAL A 48 6.76 -4.12 8.24
CA VAL A 48 6.44 -3.48 6.97
C VAL A 48 6.94 -4.31 5.79
N THR A 49 6.04 -4.62 4.87
CA THR A 49 6.35 -5.21 3.58
C THR A 49 5.85 -4.30 2.47
N PHE A 50 6.72 -3.94 1.53
CA PHE A 50 6.35 -3.20 0.33
C PHE A 50 6.24 -4.14 -0.88
N LEU A 51 5.21 -3.92 -1.69
CA LEU A 51 5.06 -4.45 -3.03
C LEU A 51 5.33 -3.30 -4.00
N VAL A 52 6.39 -3.38 -4.78
CA VAL A 52 6.81 -2.32 -5.70
C VAL A 52 6.95 -2.85 -7.12
N GLY A 53 6.91 -1.98 -8.11
CA GLY A 53 7.02 -2.32 -9.53
C GLY A 53 6.22 -1.35 -10.39
N GLU A 54 6.34 -1.49 -11.71
CA GLU A 54 5.60 -0.66 -12.67
C GLU A 54 4.08 -0.85 -12.61
N ASN A 55 3.36 0.05 -13.29
CA ASN A 55 1.92 -0.12 -13.49
C ASN A 55 1.64 -1.42 -14.24
N GLY A 56 0.63 -2.16 -13.80
CA GLY A 56 0.27 -3.45 -14.39
C GLY A 56 1.14 -4.63 -13.94
N ALA A 57 2.16 -4.46 -13.09
CA ALA A 57 2.99 -5.55 -12.58
C ALA A 57 2.23 -6.52 -11.63
N GLY A 58 1.01 -6.17 -11.20
CA GLY A 58 0.17 -7.02 -10.36
C GLY A 58 0.22 -6.71 -8.86
N LYS A 59 0.76 -5.55 -8.45
CA LYS A 59 0.84 -5.12 -7.04
C LYS A 59 -0.53 -5.09 -6.37
N SER A 60 -1.46 -4.30 -6.94
CA SER A 60 -2.83 -4.15 -6.42
C SER A 60 -3.60 -5.45 -6.45
N THR A 61 -3.41 -6.26 -7.50
CA THR A 61 -4.04 -7.59 -7.63
C THR A 61 -3.57 -8.54 -6.52
N LEU A 62 -2.27 -8.56 -6.23
CA LEU A 62 -1.71 -9.38 -5.16
C LEU A 62 -2.16 -8.87 -3.78
N LEU A 63 -2.18 -7.55 -3.58
CA LEU A 63 -2.63 -6.96 -2.32
C LEU A 63 -4.13 -7.20 -2.08
N GLU A 64 -4.97 -7.10 -3.12
CA GLU A 64 -6.39 -7.47 -3.07
C GLU A 64 -6.58 -8.94 -2.69
N ALA A 65 -5.80 -9.84 -3.30
CA ALA A 65 -5.85 -11.26 -2.96
C ALA A 65 -5.50 -11.51 -1.49
N ILE A 66 -4.48 -10.81 -0.96
CA ILE A 66 -4.12 -10.87 0.47
C ILE A 66 -5.27 -10.34 1.33
N ALA A 67 -5.93 -9.26 0.93
CA ALA A 67 -7.06 -8.69 1.65
C ALA A 67 -8.23 -9.69 1.72
N VAL A 68 -8.65 -10.24 0.59
CA VAL A 68 -9.72 -11.25 0.51
C VAL A 68 -9.39 -12.49 1.34
N ALA A 69 -8.18 -13.04 1.22
CA ALA A 69 -7.73 -14.18 2.02
C ALA A 69 -7.58 -13.86 3.52
N SER A 70 -7.49 -12.58 3.87
CA SER A 70 -7.53 -12.10 5.26
C SER A 70 -8.94 -11.94 5.80
N GLY A 71 -9.97 -12.00 4.95
CA GLY A 71 -11.38 -11.80 5.30
C GLY A 71 -11.83 -10.33 5.18
N LEU A 72 -11.08 -9.50 4.45
CA LEU A 72 -11.43 -8.11 4.16
C LEU A 72 -12.18 -8.01 2.83
N ASN A 73 -12.94 -6.93 2.65
CA ASN A 73 -13.62 -6.65 1.38
C ASN A 73 -12.59 -6.25 0.31
N ALA A 74 -12.74 -6.78 -0.90
CA ALA A 74 -11.85 -6.47 -2.04
C ALA A 74 -11.88 -4.98 -2.45
N GLU A 75 -12.98 -4.28 -2.20
CA GLU A 75 -13.12 -2.85 -2.48
C GLU A 75 -12.54 -1.95 -1.39
N GLY A 76 -12.15 -2.52 -0.25
CA GLY A 76 -11.58 -1.81 0.89
C GLY A 76 -12.52 -1.77 2.11
N GLY A 77 -12.01 -1.21 3.19
CA GLY A 77 -12.72 -1.12 4.46
C GLY A 77 -12.24 -2.11 5.50
N SER A 78 -12.99 -2.22 6.61
CA SER A 78 -12.74 -3.18 7.67
C SER A 78 -13.53 -4.48 7.45
N VAL A 79 -13.30 -5.48 8.31
CA VAL A 79 -14.00 -6.79 8.26
C VAL A 79 -15.54 -6.64 8.29
N ASN A 80 -16.06 -5.55 8.87
CA ASN A 80 -17.50 -5.31 8.99
C ASN A 80 -18.13 -4.70 7.72
N PHE A 81 -17.33 -4.33 6.72
CA PHE A 81 -17.84 -3.80 5.46
C PHE A 81 -18.12 -4.94 4.47
N THR A 82 -19.40 -5.20 4.20
CA THR A 82 -19.87 -6.28 3.30
C THR A 82 -20.55 -5.73 2.05
N PHE A 83 -20.10 -4.59 1.53
CA PHE A 83 -20.66 -4.07 0.28
C PHE A 83 -19.79 -4.48 -0.92
N ALA A 84 -20.44 -4.65 -2.06
CA ALA A 84 -19.78 -4.86 -3.35
C ALA A 84 -20.48 -4.01 -4.40
N THR A 85 -19.77 -3.05 -4.96
CA THR A 85 -20.29 -2.25 -6.10
C THR A 85 -20.13 -3.02 -7.42
N ARG A 86 -19.24 -4.01 -7.46
CA ARG A 86 -19.05 -4.94 -8.60
C ARG A 86 -18.76 -6.36 -8.13
N ALA A 87 -19.34 -7.34 -8.84
CA ALA A 87 -19.14 -8.77 -8.59
C ALA A 87 -17.81 -9.33 -9.16
N SER A 88 -16.75 -8.54 -9.26
CA SER A 88 -15.49 -8.92 -9.91
C SER A 88 -14.32 -8.91 -8.95
N HIS A 89 -14.29 -9.88 -8.03
CA HIS A 89 -13.06 -10.17 -7.29
C HIS A 89 -12.08 -10.92 -8.17
N SER A 90 -10.79 -10.59 -8.04
CA SER A 90 -9.76 -11.41 -8.65
C SER A 90 -9.82 -12.83 -8.06
N PRO A 91 -9.89 -13.90 -8.89
CA PRO A 91 -9.91 -15.29 -8.39
C PRO A 91 -8.63 -15.68 -7.66
N LEU A 92 -7.61 -14.84 -7.67
CA LEU A 92 -6.33 -15.10 -6.99
C LEU A 92 -6.51 -15.29 -5.47
N GLY A 93 -7.45 -14.56 -4.85
CA GLY A 93 -7.71 -14.67 -3.40
C GLY A 93 -8.12 -16.08 -2.95
N GLU A 94 -8.78 -16.86 -3.82
CA GLU A 94 -9.18 -18.24 -3.56
C GLU A 94 -8.03 -19.25 -3.83
N CYS A 95 -7.04 -18.83 -4.61
CA CYS A 95 -5.89 -19.65 -5.00
C CYS A 95 -4.64 -19.38 -4.16
N ILE A 96 -4.76 -18.65 -3.04
CA ILE A 96 -3.67 -18.40 -2.11
C ILE A 96 -3.99 -18.91 -0.72
N ARG A 97 -2.96 -19.20 0.06
CA ARG A 97 -3.03 -19.50 1.48
C ARG A 97 -2.15 -18.54 2.25
N LEU A 98 -2.70 -17.92 3.28
CA LEU A 98 -1.96 -17.05 4.20
C LEU A 98 -1.55 -17.87 5.43
N ALA A 99 -0.26 -17.98 5.67
CA ALA A 99 0.26 -18.43 6.95
C ALA A 99 0.14 -17.28 7.95
N LYS A 100 -0.70 -17.47 8.97
CA LYS A 100 -0.99 -16.47 10.00
C LYS A 100 -0.32 -16.87 11.31
N ALA A 101 0.15 -15.89 12.07
CA ALA A 101 0.66 -16.12 13.41
C ALA A 101 -0.48 -16.52 14.38
N ILE A 102 -0.11 -16.99 15.57
CA ILE A 102 -1.07 -17.30 16.63
C ILE A 102 -1.79 -16.03 17.10
N ALA A 103 -1.05 -14.91 17.20
CA ALA A 103 -1.61 -13.62 17.54
C ALA A 103 -2.59 -13.16 16.44
N ARG A 104 -3.74 -12.63 16.86
CA ARG A 104 -4.74 -12.06 15.95
C ARG A 104 -4.67 -10.54 16.01
N PRO A 105 -4.80 -9.84 14.87
CA PRO A 105 -4.94 -8.40 14.92
C PRO A 105 -6.25 -8.01 15.61
N ARG A 106 -6.24 -6.93 16.38
CA ARG A 106 -7.45 -6.36 16.98
C ARG A 106 -8.28 -5.58 15.99
N ASP A 107 -7.61 -5.08 14.96
CA ASP A 107 -8.20 -4.34 13.87
C ASP A 107 -7.54 -4.74 12.55
N SER A 108 -8.30 -4.74 11.47
CA SER A 108 -7.77 -4.98 10.13
C SER A 108 -8.46 -4.05 9.14
N TYR A 109 -7.69 -3.45 8.27
CA TYR A 109 -8.20 -2.51 7.29
C TYR A 109 -7.48 -2.66 5.95
N PHE A 110 -8.25 -2.63 4.87
CA PHE A 110 -7.76 -2.55 3.52
C PHE A 110 -8.12 -1.18 2.93
N LEU A 111 -7.13 -0.41 2.50
CA LEU A 111 -7.28 0.85 1.80
C LEU A 111 -6.89 0.67 0.34
N ARG A 112 -7.81 1.05 -0.56
CA ARG A 112 -7.52 1.26 -1.97
C ARG A 112 -7.77 2.72 -2.31
N ALA A 113 -6.78 3.38 -2.91
CA ALA A 113 -6.95 4.78 -3.29
C ALA A 113 -8.10 4.97 -4.29
N GLU A 114 -8.24 4.05 -5.25
CA GLU A 114 -9.29 4.08 -6.28
C GLU A 114 -10.72 3.97 -5.73
N THR A 115 -10.92 3.21 -4.64
CA THR A 115 -12.26 2.94 -4.08
C THR A 115 -12.52 3.69 -2.78
N PHE A 116 -11.60 4.56 -2.35
CA PHE A 116 -11.73 5.28 -1.09
C PHE A 116 -13.05 6.06 -0.97
N TYR A 117 -13.47 6.73 -2.04
CA TYR A 117 -14.73 7.48 -2.05
C TYR A 117 -15.97 6.59 -2.00
N ASN A 118 -15.91 5.37 -2.53
CA ASN A 118 -16.99 4.40 -2.39
C ASN A 118 -17.15 4.00 -0.91
N VAL A 119 -16.02 3.78 -0.22
CA VAL A 119 -16.00 3.50 1.23
C VAL A 119 -16.55 4.69 2.02
N ALA A 120 -16.18 5.93 1.66
CA ALA A 120 -16.68 7.14 2.30
C ALA A 120 -18.21 7.28 2.14
N THR A 121 -18.72 7.07 0.93
CA THR A 121 -20.16 7.09 0.64
C THR A 121 -20.90 6.02 1.43
N GLU A 122 -20.35 4.81 1.51
CA GLU A 122 -20.98 3.71 2.26
C GLU A 122 -21.01 3.98 3.77
N ILE A 123 -19.98 4.61 4.33
CA ILE A 123 -19.96 5.05 5.72
C ILE A 123 -21.12 6.01 5.98
N GLU A 124 -21.28 7.04 5.14
CA GLU A 124 -22.38 8.01 5.30
C GLU A 124 -23.77 7.35 5.14
N ARG A 125 -23.89 6.41 4.21
CA ARG A 125 -25.15 5.65 4.01
C ARG A 125 -25.51 4.81 5.25
N LEU A 126 -24.55 4.15 5.84
CA LEU A 126 -24.74 3.33 7.05
C LEU A 126 -25.08 4.19 8.28
N ASP A 127 -24.47 5.39 8.39
CA ASP A 127 -24.75 6.31 9.49
C ASP A 127 -26.10 7.04 9.36
N GLN A 128 -26.69 7.08 8.14
CA GLN A 128 -28.03 7.62 7.87
C GLN A 128 -29.14 6.57 8.04
N GLY A 129 -28.81 5.32 8.38
CA GLY A 129 -29.79 4.25 8.61
C GLY A 129 -30.78 4.60 9.72
N PRO A 130 -31.94 3.88 9.82
CA PRO A 130 -32.98 4.20 10.79
C PRO A 130 -32.42 4.23 12.21
N GLU A 131 -32.68 5.33 12.94
CA GLU A 131 -32.36 5.54 14.35
C GLU A 131 -32.93 4.38 15.18
N GLY A 132 -32.09 3.49 15.67
CA GLY A 132 -32.56 2.41 16.52
C GLY A 132 -31.61 1.24 16.82
N GLU A 133 -30.56 1.03 16.04
CA GLU A 133 -29.55 0.01 16.36
C GLU A 133 -28.32 0.68 16.98
N GLY A 134 -28.45 1.07 18.26
CA GLY A 134 -27.58 1.82 19.13
C GLY A 134 -26.05 1.57 19.07
N GLY A 135 -25.41 1.97 17.98
CA GLY A 135 -23.96 2.09 17.86
C GLY A 135 -23.51 3.55 17.75
N LEU A 136 -22.24 3.85 18.10
CA LEU A 136 -21.62 5.12 17.77
C LEU A 136 -21.55 5.27 16.24
N PRO A 137 -21.77 6.48 15.68
CA PRO A 137 -21.63 6.71 14.25
C PRO A 137 -20.29 6.18 13.72
N ILE A 138 -20.33 5.46 12.60
CA ILE A 138 -19.13 4.89 11.99
C ILE A 138 -18.16 6.01 11.62
N ILE A 139 -18.68 7.18 11.22
CA ILE A 139 -17.91 8.35 10.84
C ILE A 139 -17.02 8.87 11.99
N ASP A 140 -17.36 8.62 13.24
CA ASP A 140 -16.53 8.99 14.40
C ASP A 140 -15.19 8.26 14.39
N ALA A 141 -15.16 7.01 13.87
CA ALA A 141 -13.93 6.26 13.67
C ALA A 141 -13.04 6.83 12.54
N TYR A 142 -13.56 7.80 11.80
CA TYR A 142 -12.89 8.48 10.68
C TYR A 142 -12.69 9.97 10.95
N GLY A 143 -12.91 10.43 12.19
CA GLY A 143 -12.69 11.81 12.63
C GLY A 143 -13.96 12.67 12.77
N GLY A 144 -15.15 12.07 12.66
CA GLY A 144 -16.44 12.72 12.94
C GLY A 144 -16.87 13.80 11.93
N ARG A 145 -16.18 13.92 10.78
CA ARG A 145 -16.51 14.87 9.71
C ARG A 145 -16.66 14.11 8.40
N SER A 146 -17.64 14.50 7.56
CA SER A 146 -17.81 13.91 6.25
C SER A 146 -16.49 13.90 5.47
N LEU A 147 -16.10 12.73 4.96
CA LEU A 147 -14.91 12.58 4.13
C LEU A 147 -15.08 13.27 2.77
N HIS A 148 -16.33 13.51 2.33
CA HIS A 148 -16.66 14.24 1.11
C HIS A 148 -16.51 15.77 1.26
N GLU A 149 -16.59 16.30 2.48
CA GLU A 149 -16.46 17.73 2.76
C GLU A 149 -15.00 18.17 2.97
N GLN A 150 -14.06 17.26 2.91
CA GLN A 150 -12.63 17.49 3.07
C GLN A 150 -11.92 17.40 1.70
N SER A 151 -10.76 18.06 1.56
CA SER A 151 -9.91 17.80 0.40
C SER A 151 -9.44 16.35 0.38
N HIS A 152 -9.15 15.80 -0.80
CA HIS A 152 -8.68 14.41 -0.97
C HIS A 152 -7.55 14.05 0.00
N GLY A 153 -6.55 14.93 0.11
CA GLY A 153 -5.41 14.71 1.00
C GLY A 153 -5.76 14.77 2.49
N GLU A 154 -6.73 15.61 2.87
CA GLU A 154 -7.17 15.74 4.27
C GLU A 154 -8.00 14.52 4.69
N SER A 155 -8.92 14.05 3.86
CA SER A 155 -9.75 12.88 4.16
C SER A 155 -8.90 11.60 4.25
N PHE A 156 -7.93 11.43 3.35
CA PHE A 156 -6.97 10.32 3.44
C PHE A 156 -6.12 10.39 4.71
N PHE A 157 -5.62 11.56 5.05
CA PHE A 157 -4.80 11.73 6.25
C PHE A 157 -5.61 11.57 7.53
N ALA A 158 -6.86 12.04 7.55
CA ALA A 158 -7.80 11.83 8.65
C ALA A 158 -8.08 10.32 8.87
N LEU A 159 -8.23 9.55 7.77
CA LEU A 159 -8.34 8.11 7.83
C LEU A 159 -7.13 7.50 8.57
N PHE A 160 -5.91 7.79 8.15
CA PHE A 160 -4.72 7.23 8.77
C PHE A 160 -4.63 7.59 10.25
N LYS A 161 -4.87 8.85 10.60
CA LYS A 161 -4.80 9.35 11.97
C LYS A 161 -5.82 8.68 12.90
N ASN A 162 -7.03 8.43 12.42
CA ASN A 162 -8.13 7.94 13.25
C ASN A 162 -8.28 6.41 13.18
N ARG A 163 -7.81 5.77 12.07
CA ARG A 163 -8.03 4.36 11.81
C ARG A 163 -6.87 3.46 12.24
N PHE A 164 -5.63 3.96 12.33
CA PHE A 164 -4.50 3.15 12.77
C PHE A 164 -4.54 2.94 14.28
N ARG A 165 -5.21 1.87 14.68
CA ARG A 165 -5.34 1.43 16.08
C ARG A 165 -4.18 0.54 16.50
N ASP A 166 -4.07 0.27 17.81
CA ASP A 166 -3.06 -0.64 18.34
C ASP A 166 -3.32 -2.07 17.88
N HIS A 167 -2.26 -2.82 17.61
CA HIS A 167 -2.31 -4.23 17.22
C HIS A 167 -3.13 -4.47 15.93
N GLY A 168 -2.96 -3.61 14.92
CA GLY A 168 -3.68 -3.67 13.64
C GLY A 168 -2.88 -4.34 12.52
N LEU A 169 -3.62 -4.88 11.53
CA LEU A 169 -3.12 -5.30 10.22
C LEU A 169 -3.65 -4.36 9.16
N TYR A 170 -2.75 -3.66 8.47
CA TYR A 170 -3.11 -2.65 7.47
C TYR A 170 -2.54 -3.01 6.10
N LEU A 171 -3.44 -3.16 5.15
CA LEU A 171 -3.14 -3.40 3.74
C LEU A 171 -3.44 -2.10 2.99
N LEU A 172 -2.45 -1.49 2.34
CA LEU A 172 -2.60 -0.16 1.73
C LEU A 172 -2.18 -0.20 0.27
N ASP A 173 -3.11 0.15 -0.62
CA ASP A 173 -2.88 0.23 -2.06
C ASP A 173 -2.75 1.69 -2.48
N GLU A 174 -1.54 2.08 -2.86
CA GLU A 174 -1.15 3.43 -3.29
C GLU A 174 -1.57 4.53 -2.30
N PRO A 175 -1.21 4.42 -1.00
CA PRO A 175 -1.62 5.41 -0.01
C PRO A 175 -1.11 6.82 -0.31
N GLU A 176 -0.11 6.95 -1.15
CA GLU A 176 0.45 8.23 -1.59
C GLU A 176 -0.37 8.95 -2.66
N ALA A 177 -1.31 8.30 -3.35
CA ALA A 177 -2.01 8.84 -4.51
C ALA A 177 -2.72 10.19 -4.23
N ALA A 178 -3.17 10.39 -2.99
CA ALA A 178 -3.81 11.63 -2.56
C ALA A 178 -2.92 12.49 -1.63
N LEU A 179 -1.65 12.11 -1.42
CA LEU A 179 -0.77 12.77 -0.44
C LEU A 179 0.30 13.62 -1.12
N SER A 180 0.40 14.89 -0.73
CA SER A 180 1.57 15.70 -1.07
C SER A 180 2.85 15.09 -0.47
N PRO A 181 4.06 15.42 -0.98
CA PRO A 181 5.31 14.92 -0.41
C PRO A 181 5.44 15.15 1.10
N THR A 182 5.03 16.30 1.60
CA THR A 182 5.01 16.60 3.04
C THR A 182 4.09 15.63 3.80
N ARG A 183 2.90 15.37 3.26
CA ARG A 183 1.94 14.43 3.87
C ARG A 183 2.43 12.99 3.82
N GLN A 184 3.21 12.61 2.81
CA GLN A 184 3.86 11.29 2.77
C GLN A 184 4.90 11.14 3.90
N VAL A 185 5.66 12.19 4.22
CA VAL A 185 6.57 12.19 5.38
C VAL A 185 5.79 12.08 6.69
N GLU A 186 4.70 12.84 6.85
CA GLU A 186 3.84 12.74 8.03
C GLU A 186 3.21 11.34 8.16
N PHE A 187 2.82 10.71 7.04
CA PHE A 187 2.34 9.33 7.01
C PHE A 187 3.38 8.34 7.55
N LEU A 188 4.67 8.50 7.20
CA LEU A 188 5.74 7.66 7.75
C LEU A 188 5.83 7.75 9.27
N VAL A 189 5.63 8.95 9.84
CA VAL A 189 5.61 9.15 11.30
C VAL A 189 4.43 8.40 11.94
N LEU A 190 3.22 8.54 11.39
CA LEU A 190 2.04 7.83 11.87
C LEU A 190 2.18 6.31 11.77
N MET A 191 2.76 5.83 10.67
CA MET A 191 3.06 4.41 10.46
C MET A 191 4.06 3.91 11.51
N HIS A 192 5.14 4.66 11.75
CA HIS A 192 6.15 4.32 12.76
C HIS A 192 5.54 4.20 14.16
N ASP A 193 4.73 5.17 14.58
CA ASP A 193 4.04 5.13 15.87
C ASP A 193 3.08 3.93 15.96
N SER A 194 2.41 3.58 14.87
CA SER A 194 1.52 2.42 14.82
C SER A 194 2.30 1.11 14.93
N ILE A 195 3.45 1.00 14.28
CA ILE A 195 4.35 -0.16 14.40
C ILE A 195 4.81 -0.34 15.85
N ARG A 196 5.16 0.74 16.54
CA ARG A 196 5.50 0.69 17.97
C ARG A 196 4.36 0.22 18.86
N ARG A 197 3.13 0.39 18.40
CA ARG A 197 1.91 -0.14 19.05
C ARG A 197 1.51 -1.54 18.56
N GLY A 198 2.40 -2.23 17.82
CA GLY A 198 2.25 -3.61 17.41
C GLY A 198 1.44 -3.82 16.12
N CYS A 199 1.45 -2.85 15.21
CA CYS A 199 0.83 -2.98 13.90
C CYS A 199 1.77 -3.62 12.87
N GLN A 200 1.18 -4.27 11.85
CA GLN A 200 1.85 -4.78 10.66
C GLN A 200 1.24 -4.15 9.41
N PHE A 201 2.09 -3.79 8.45
CA PHE A 201 1.71 -3.16 7.20
C PHE A 201 2.16 -3.99 6.00
N VAL A 202 1.27 -4.13 5.00
CA VAL A 202 1.63 -4.57 3.63
C VAL A 202 1.15 -3.47 2.68
N ILE A 203 2.06 -2.88 1.92
CA ILE A 203 1.80 -1.65 1.17
C ILE A 203 2.25 -1.82 -0.28
N ALA A 204 1.33 -1.66 -1.22
CA ALA A 204 1.68 -1.45 -2.62
C ALA A 204 1.90 0.04 -2.86
N THR A 205 3.04 0.44 -3.41
CA THR A 205 3.39 1.85 -3.57
C THR A 205 4.35 2.09 -4.73
N HIS A 206 4.27 3.30 -5.29
CA HIS A 206 5.22 3.87 -6.24
C HIS A 206 6.08 4.98 -5.61
N SER A 207 5.77 5.41 -4.39
CA SER A 207 6.45 6.53 -3.74
C SER A 207 7.83 6.15 -3.22
N PRO A 208 8.92 6.77 -3.73
CA PRO A 208 10.24 6.61 -3.15
C PRO A 208 10.32 7.16 -1.72
N ILE A 209 9.44 8.08 -1.32
CA ILE A 209 9.37 8.60 0.05
C ILE A 209 8.81 7.52 0.98
N VAL A 210 7.69 6.90 0.62
CA VAL A 210 7.04 5.86 1.43
C VAL A 210 7.92 4.63 1.55
N MET A 211 8.55 4.19 0.43
CA MET A 211 9.47 3.05 0.40
C MET A 211 10.74 3.24 1.26
N ALA A 212 11.08 4.48 1.61
CA ALA A 212 12.28 4.78 2.40
C ALA A 212 12.17 4.36 3.88
N TYR A 213 11.04 3.79 4.32
CA TYR A 213 10.89 3.33 5.70
C TYR A 213 11.95 2.28 6.05
N PRO A 214 12.72 2.47 7.15
CA PRO A 214 13.83 1.60 7.49
C PRO A 214 13.38 0.17 7.84
N ASP A 215 14.28 -0.79 7.62
CA ASP A 215 14.09 -2.21 7.96
C ASP A 215 12.83 -2.86 7.35
N ALA A 216 12.26 -2.28 6.28
CA ALA A 216 11.16 -2.88 5.54
C ALA A 216 11.66 -3.95 4.57
N ARG A 217 10.83 -4.97 4.30
CA ARG A 217 11.05 -5.88 3.19
C ARG A 217 10.41 -5.31 1.93
N ILE A 218 11.15 -5.30 0.83
CA ILE A 218 10.66 -4.79 -0.46
C ILE A 218 10.67 -5.94 -1.47
N HIS A 219 9.48 -6.28 -1.96
CA HIS A 219 9.30 -7.20 -3.07
C HIS A 219 9.10 -6.42 -4.36
N LEU A 220 10.02 -6.55 -5.30
CA LEU A 220 9.90 -6.00 -6.64
C LEU A 220 9.17 -6.98 -7.55
N LEU A 221 8.07 -6.51 -8.14
CA LEU A 221 7.27 -7.20 -9.13
C LEU A 221 7.63 -6.64 -10.52
N ASP A 222 8.10 -7.48 -11.42
CA ASP A 222 8.43 -7.12 -12.79
C ASP A 222 8.19 -8.28 -13.78
N ARG A 223 8.69 -8.13 -15.00
CA ARG A 223 8.56 -9.15 -16.04
C ARG A 223 9.31 -10.45 -15.74
N GLN A 224 10.27 -10.41 -14.83
CA GLN A 224 11.05 -11.60 -14.40
C GLN A 224 10.36 -12.34 -13.25
N GLY A 225 9.31 -11.76 -12.66
CA GLY A 225 8.57 -12.32 -11.55
C GLY A 225 8.59 -11.42 -10.32
N ILE A 226 8.83 -12.01 -9.14
CA ILE A 226 8.89 -11.32 -7.87
C ILE A 226 10.18 -11.66 -7.14
N ARG A 227 10.85 -10.65 -6.57
CA ARG A 227 12.10 -10.82 -5.81
C ARG A 227 12.31 -9.76 -4.76
N ASP A 228 13.07 -10.07 -3.72
CA ASP A 228 13.52 -9.12 -2.71
C ASP A 228 14.58 -8.18 -3.28
N VAL A 229 14.47 -6.90 -2.98
CA VAL A 229 15.43 -5.87 -3.39
C VAL A 229 15.70 -4.90 -2.25
N ALA A 230 16.88 -4.27 -2.26
CA ALA A 230 17.13 -3.13 -1.38
C ALA A 230 16.40 -1.87 -1.89
N TYR A 231 16.08 -0.94 -0.99
CA TYR A 231 15.44 0.33 -1.35
C TYR A 231 16.21 1.08 -2.46
N THR A 232 17.55 1.14 -2.33
CA THR A 232 18.43 1.81 -3.29
C THR A 232 18.49 1.16 -4.66
N ASP A 233 18.03 -0.09 -4.78
CA ASP A 233 18.04 -0.85 -6.02
C ASP A 233 16.70 -0.75 -6.77
N THR A 234 15.71 -0.08 -6.16
CA THR A 234 14.44 0.20 -6.83
C THR A 234 14.61 1.27 -7.91
N GLU A 235 13.97 1.08 -9.06
CA GLU A 235 13.98 2.06 -10.14
C GLU A 235 13.42 3.40 -9.68
N HIS A 236 12.35 3.40 -8.88
CA HIS A 236 11.72 4.57 -8.29
C HIS A 236 12.73 5.45 -7.53
N TYR A 237 13.58 4.84 -6.71
CA TYR A 237 14.64 5.57 -6.01
C TYR A 237 15.70 6.07 -6.98
N GLN A 238 16.22 5.21 -7.85
CA GLN A 238 17.33 5.55 -8.74
C GLN A 238 16.99 6.65 -9.72
N VAL A 239 15.82 6.56 -10.38
CA VAL A 239 15.36 7.57 -11.34
C VAL A 239 15.10 8.90 -10.64
N THR A 240 14.34 8.87 -9.53
CA THR A 240 14.02 10.08 -8.77
C THR A 240 15.28 10.76 -8.26
N ARG A 241 16.19 10.01 -7.64
CA ARG A 241 17.45 10.53 -7.12
C ARG A 241 18.28 11.17 -8.23
N ARG A 242 18.47 10.46 -9.35
CA ARG A 242 19.28 10.96 -10.48
C ARG A 242 18.68 12.24 -11.06
N PHE A 243 17.37 12.30 -11.25
CA PHE A 243 16.69 13.47 -11.77
C PHE A 243 16.81 14.65 -10.83
N LEU A 244 16.47 14.48 -9.55
CA LEU A 244 16.47 15.54 -8.55
C LEU A 244 17.89 16.03 -8.18
N SER A 245 18.92 15.21 -8.37
CA SER A 245 20.32 15.62 -8.11
C SER A 245 20.80 16.69 -9.08
N ASN A 246 20.33 16.70 -10.33
CA ASN A 246 20.62 17.75 -11.31
C ASN A 246 19.53 17.81 -12.39
N PRO A 247 18.38 18.45 -12.09
CA PRO A 247 17.23 18.48 -13.01
C PRO A 247 17.57 19.14 -14.35
N LYS A 248 18.38 20.21 -14.33
CA LYS A 248 18.77 20.93 -15.56
C LYS A 248 19.50 19.97 -16.51
N ARG A 249 20.55 19.31 -16.06
CA ARG A 249 21.31 18.36 -16.86
C ARG A 249 20.46 17.17 -17.34
N ALA A 250 19.57 16.66 -16.46
CA ALA A 250 18.67 15.59 -16.83
C ALA A 250 17.75 15.99 -17.98
N LEU A 251 17.19 17.21 -17.92
CA LEU A 251 16.32 17.76 -18.97
C LEU A 251 17.09 18.05 -20.27
N GLU A 252 18.30 18.63 -20.19
CA GLU A 252 19.17 18.85 -21.36
C GLU A 252 19.44 17.53 -22.11
N THR A 253 19.73 16.45 -21.35
CA THR A 253 19.97 15.12 -21.94
C THR A 253 18.71 14.53 -22.57
N LEU A 254 17.54 14.69 -21.92
CA LEU A 254 16.28 14.10 -22.39
C LEU A 254 15.63 14.87 -23.54
N LEU A 255 15.76 16.19 -23.54
CA LEU A 255 15.11 17.07 -24.51
C LEU A 255 16.00 17.44 -25.71
N GLY A 256 17.25 16.95 -25.74
CA GLY A 256 18.13 17.15 -26.88
C GLY A 256 18.57 18.60 -27.06
N ALA A 257 18.69 19.40 -25.99
CA ALA A 257 19.31 20.71 -26.06
C ALA A 257 20.78 20.52 -26.49
N GLU A 258 21.11 20.95 -27.70
CA GLU A 258 22.50 21.02 -28.15
C GLU A 258 23.30 21.82 -27.12
N PRO A 259 24.54 21.41 -26.76
CA PRO A 259 25.38 22.23 -25.91
C PRO A 259 25.60 23.57 -26.61
N ASP A 260 25.34 24.68 -25.92
CA ASP A 260 25.54 26.04 -26.37
C ASP A 260 26.93 26.17 -27.07
N ALA A 261 26.90 26.17 -28.38
CA ALA A 261 28.06 26.46 -29.22
C ALA A 261 28.27 27.97 -29.29
N ASP A 262 28.50 28.64 -28.15
CA ASP A 262 28.87 30.04 -28.13
C ASP A 262 29.74 30.39 -26.91
N THR A 263 31.01 30.09 -27.01
CA THR A 263 32.07 30.90 -26.38
C THR A 263 33.38 30.71 -27.18
N ASN A 264 33.34 31.06 -28.45
CA ASN A 264 34.59 31.31 -29.14
C ASN A 264 34.43 32.58 -29.98
N VAL A 265 34.43 33.74 -29.32
CA VAL A 265 34.60 35.04 -29.98
C VAL A 265 35.93 35.60 -29.54
N GLY A 266 36.93 35.40 -30.41
CA GLY A 266 37.79 36.45 -30.88
C GLY A 266 38.88 36.93 -29.93
N ALA A 267 40.01 36.23 -29.93
CA ALA A 267 41.31 36.89 -29.78
C ALA A 267 41.94 36.88 -31.17
N GLY A 268 41.82 37.99 -31.85
CA GLY A 268 42.40 38.22 -33.15
C GLY A 268 42.63 39.70 -33.36
N SER A 269 43.88 40.09 -33.32
CA SER A 269 44.55 41.34 -33.79
C SER A 269 44.79 42.36 -32.73
#